data_1b2d3ee668934af599604b618909c50e
#
_entry.id   1b2d3ee668934af599604b618909c50e
#
_cell.length_a   1.000
_cell.length_b   1.000
_cell.length_c   1.000
_cell.angle_alpha   90.00
_cell.angle_beta   90.00
_cell.angle_gamma   90.00
#
_symmetry.space_group_name_H-M   'P 1'
#
loop_
_entity.id
_entity.type
_entity.pdbx_description
1 polymer ?
#
loop_
_entity_poly.entity_id
_entity_poly.type
_entity_poly.pdbx_seq_one_letter_code
_entity_poly.pdbx_strand_id
1 'polypeptide(L)'
;AINILFSKFNINYRVFLYLFVVTAIVIAIAASAVMPTFNEVIKNPETTESFTAVTNTFADYLRGQTTFSQVIASGKTFYHTVIDLMNATNATAAFWVTVVVVSFFIRLAMSFCYPAISDVISNFMSSNMSYGLLSNILKNFSLCAKYAFFHTIITMVTDIAIFFAIY
;
A
#
# COMPACT_ATOMS: atom_id res chain seq x y z
N ALA A 1 23.58 1.73 21.15
CA ALA A 1 22.52 1.85 20.12
C ALA A 1 21.19 1.23 20.60
N ILE A 2 21.18 -0.01 21.12
CA ILE A 2 19.99 -0.73 21.56
C ILE A 2 19.26 0.01 22.70
N ASN A 3 19.97 0.53 23.70
CA ASN A 3 19.36 1.27 24.81
C ASN A 3 18.69 2.58 24.38
N ILE A 4 19.18 3.24 23.33
CA ILE A 4 18.54 4.44 22.77
C ILE A 4 17.23 4.09 22.08
N LEU A 5 17.18 2.97 21.39
CA LEU A 5 15.98 2.48 20.70
C LEU A 5 14.84 2.13 21.70
N PHE A 6 15.19 1.47 22.81
CA PHE A 6 14.22 1.12 23.86
C PHE A 6 13.81 2.33 24.71
N SER A 7 14.71 3.27 25.00
CA SER A 7 14.36 4.48 25.75
C SER A 7 13.41 5.40 24.99
N LYS A 8 13.31 5.25 23.65
CA LYS A 8 12.44 6.04 22.75
C LYS A 8 11.31 5.23 22.13
N PHE A 9 10.97 4.08 22.72
CA PHE A 9 9.86 3.24 22.25
C PHE A 9 8.56 4.02 22.04
N ASN A 10 8.29 5.02 22.87
CA ASN A 10 7.13 5.90 22.76
C ASN A 10 7.11 6.72 21.47
N ILE A 11 8.27 7.12 20.92
CA ILE A 11 8.33 7.86 19.65
C ILE A 11 8.05 6.92 18.49
N ASN A 12 8.71 5.75 18.49
CA ASN A 12 8.50 4.73 17.46
C ASN A 12 7.03 4.28 17.42
N TYR A 13 6.42 4.08 18.58
CA TYR A 13 5.00 3.73 18.68
C TYR A 13 4.09 4.83 18.11
N ARG A 14 4.37 6.10 18.39
CA ARG A 14 3.59 7.23 17.86
C ARG A 14 3.74 7.36 16.34
N VAL A 15 4.95 7.17 15.80
CA VAL A 15 5.19 7.15 14.34
C VAL A 15 4.44 6.00 13.71
N PHE A 16 4.54 4.80 14.28
CA PHE A 16 3.82 3.62 13.80
C PHE A 16 2.30 3.85 13.79
N LEU A 17 1.75 4.36 14.89
CA LEU A 17 0.32 4.64 15.02
C LEU A 17 -0.15 5.70 14.02
N TYR A 18 0.63 6.76 13.82
CA TYR A 18 0.37 7.78 12.80
C TYR A 18 0.31 7.15 11.40
N LEU A 19 1.34 6.39 11.02
CA LEU A 19 1.41 5.75 9.72
C LEU A 19 0.27 4.74 9.53
N PHE A 20 -0.05 3.97 10.54
CA PHE A 20 -1.16 3.02 10.51
C PHE A 20 -2.50 3.72 10.25
N VAL A 21 -2.80 4.78 11.00
CA VAL A 21 -4.05 5.55 10.85
C VAL A 21 -4.13 6.21 9.47
N VAL A 22 -3.06 6.88 9.03
CA VAL A 22 -3.05 7.54 7.71
C VAL A 22 -3.18 6.52 6.60
N THR A 23 -2.46 5.41 6.67
CA THR A 23 -2.55 4.34 5.68
C THR A 23 -3.96 3.73 5.62
N ALA A 24 -4.57 3.49 6.78
CA ALA A 24 -5.94 2.97 6.84
C ALA A 24 -6.95 3.95 6.20
N ILE A 25 -6.83 5.25 6.47
CA ILE A 25 -7.69 6.28 5.87
C ILE A 25 -7.48 6.33 4.35
N VAL A 26 -6.25 6.35 3.87
CA VAL A 26 -5.94 6.39 2.44
C VAL A 26 -6.50 5.16 1.72
N ILE A 27 -6.31 3.97 2.30
CA ILE A 27 -6.85 2.72 1.75
C ILE A 27 -8.39 2.74 1.76
N ALA A 28 -9.03 3.23 2.83
CA ALA A 28 -10.48 3.30 2.91
C ALA A 28 -11.07 4.24 1.84
N ILE A 29 -10.46 5.40 1.62
CA ILE A 29 -10.88 6.35 0.56
C ILE A 29 -10.68 5.72 -0.81
N ALA A 30 -9.53 5.10 -1.05
CA ALA A 30 -9.24 4.42 -2.31
C ALA A 30 -10.20 3.27 -2.58
N ALA A 31 -10.47 2.43 -1.58
CA ALA A 31 -11.43 1.35 -1.68
C ALA A 31 -12.83 1.87 -2.02
N SER A 32 -13.29 2.94 -1.37
CA SER A 32 -14.60 3.52 -1.66
C SER A 32 -14.71 4.06 -3.10
N ALA A 33 -13.64 4.57 -3.67
CA ALA A 33 -13.61 5.08 -5.04
C ALA A 33 -13.61 3.95 -6.10
N VAL A 34 -12.95 2.83 -5.81
CA VAL A 34 -12.78 1.73 -6.78
C VAL A 34 -13.85 0.64 -6.63
N MET A 35 -14.42 0.50 -5.43
CA MET A 35 -15.38 -0.56 -5.11
C MET A 35 -16.58 -0.64 -6.06
N PRO A 36 -17.19 0.48 -6.54
CA PRO A 36 -18.30 0.40 -7.50
C PRO A 36 -17.90 -0.35 -8.77
N THR A 37 -16.76 -0.01 -9.36
CA THR A 37 -16.24 -0.64 -10.59
C THR A 37 -15.86 -2.10 -10.37
N PHE A 38 -15.24 -2.41 -9.23
CA PHE A 38 -14.93 -3.80 -8.87
C PHE A 38 -16.17 -4.64 -8.59
N ASN A 39 -17.23 -4.06 -8.03
CA ASN A 39 -18.47 -4.77 -7.79
C ASN A 39 -19.14 -5.25 -9.09
N GLU A 40 -18.99 -4.52 -10.19
CA GLU A 40 -19.49 -4.96 -11.50
C GLU A 40 -18.73 -6.20 -11.98
N VAL A 41 -17.41 -6.23 -11.80
CA VAL A 41 -16.58 -7.39 -12.14
C VAL A 41 -16.87 -8.59 -11.24
N ILE A 42 -16.94 -8.37 -9.91
CA ILE A 42 -17.13 -9.46 -8.93
C ILE A 42 -18.52 -10.07 -9.04
N LYS A 43 -19.56 -9.26 -9.31
CA LYS A 43 -20.95 -9.74 -9.44
C LYS A 43 -21.26 -10.31 -10.81
N ASN A 44 -20.34 -10.25 -11.76
CA ASN A 44 -20.53 -10.84 -13.06
C ASN A 44 -20.68 -12.38 -12.93
N PRO A 45 -21.70 -12.99 -13.57
CA PRO A 45 -21.89 -14.44 -13.54
C PRO A 45 -20.64 -15.23 -13.96
N GLU A 46 -19.92 -14.78 -15.00
CA GLU A 46 -18.71 -15.43 -15.49
C GLU A 46 -17.59 -15.45 -14.43
N THR A 47 -17.46 -14.39 -13.63
CA THR A 47 -16.50 -14.35 -12.51
C THR A 47 -16.89 -15.35 -11.44
N THR A 48 -18.18 -15.42 -11.11
CA THR A 48 -18.68 -16.35 -10.08
C THR A 48 -18.54 -17.82 -10.53
N GLU A 49 -18.85 -18.12 -11.78
CA GLU A 49 -18.67 -19.46 -12.35
C GLU A 49 -17.21 -19.89 -12.39
N SER A 50 -16.32 -19.03 -12.88
CA SER A 50 -14.89 -19.31 -12.93
C SER A 50 -14.27 -19.47 -11.54
N PHE A 51 -14.70 -18.66 -10.56
CA PHE A 51 -14.28 -18.81 -9.17
C PHE A 51 -14.78 -20.14 -8.56
N THR A 52 -16.02 -20.50 -8.83
CA THR A 52 -16.61 -21.78 -8.38
C THR A 52 -15.86 -22.97 -9.00
N ALA A 53 -15.46 -22.87 -10.27
CA ALA A 53 -14.65 -23.88 -10.93
C ALA A 53 -13.27 -24.06 -10.25
N VAL A 54 -12.59 -22.96 -9.86
CA VAL A 54 -11.33 -23.03 -9.12
C VAL A 54 -11.51 -23.69 -7.76
N THR A 55 -12.53 -23.29 -7.00
CA THR A 55 -12.78 -23.85 -5.67
C THR A 55 -13.14 -25.33 -5.72
N ASN A 56 -13.94 -25.75 -6.70
CA ASN A 56 -14.27 -27.17 -6.90
C ASN A 56 -13.04 -27.98 -7.31
N THR A 57 -12.25 -27.49 -8.27
CA THR A 57 -11.00 -28.16 -8.71
C THR A 57 -9.99 -28.30 -7.56
N PHE A 58 -9.92 -27.27 -6.70
CA PHE A 58 -9.07 -27.32 -5.50
C PHE A 58 -9.59 -28.34 -4.47
N ALA A 59 -10.90 -28.38 -4.25
CA ALA A 59 -11.50 -29.38 -3.37
C ALA A 59 -11.29 -30.81 -3.87
N ASP A 60 -11.41 -31.02 -5.18
CA ASP A 60 -11.17 -32.32 -5.81
C ASP A 60 -9.68 -32.71 -5.75
N TYR A 61 -8.76 -31.75 -5.84
CA TYR A 61 -7.33 -31.97 -5.61
C TYR A 61 -7.07 -32.46 -4.18
N LEU A 62 -7.70 -31.83 -3.16
CA LEU A 62 -7.57 -32.28 -1.77
C LEU A 62 -8.13 -33.68 -1.53
N ARG A 63 -9.10 -34.11 -2.36
CA ARG A 63 -9.64 -35.48 -2.36
C ARG A 63 -8.85 -36.48 -3.18
N GLY A 64 -7.77 -36.03 -3.85
CA GLY A 64 -6.97 -36.87 -4.74
C GLY A 64 -7.63 -37.20 -6.08
N GLN A 65 -8.69 -36.49 -6.48
CA GLN A 65 -9.44 -36.75 -7.70
C GLN A 65 -8.90 -35.98 -8.93
N THR A 66 -8.10 -34.92 -8.69
CA THR A 66 -7.49 -34.10 -9.74
C THR A 66 -6.02 -33.87 -9.48
N THR A 67 -5.30 -33.36 -10.48
CA THR A 67 -3.88 -33.06 -10.42
C THR A 67 -3.65 -31.58 -10.11
N PHE A 68 -2.49 -31.24 -9.52
CA PHE A 68 -2.11 -29.85 -9.25
C PHE A 68 -2.05 -28.99 -10.53
N SER A 69 -1.72 -29.58 -11.69
CA SER A 69 -1.75 -28.89 -12.97
C SER A 69 -3.15 -28.43 -13.38
N GLN A 70 -4.19 -29.17 -13.01
CA GLN A 70 -5.59 -28.79 -13.26
C GLN A 70 -6.01 -27.62 -12.36
N VAL A 71 -5.55 -27.58 -11.12
CA VAL A 71 -5.77 -26.42 -10.23
C VAL A 71 -5.11 -25.17 -10.79
N ILE A 72 -3.87 -25.26 -11.29
CA ILE A 72 -3.20 -24.14 -11.94
C ILE A 72 -3.95 -23.71 -13.22
N ALA A 73 -4.44 -24.64 -14.01
CA ALA A 73 -5.18 -24.32 -15.23
C ALA A 73 -6.49 -23.58 -14.92
N SER A 74 -7.28 -24.05 -13.94
CA SER A 74 -8.51 -23.38 -13.52
C SER A 74 -8.22 -21.97 -12.93
N GLY A 75 -7.13 -21.83 -12.15
CA GLY A 75 -6.68 -20.54 -11.65
C GLY A 75 -6.29 -19.56 -12.75
N LYS A 76 -5.61 -20.03 -13.81
CA LYS A 76 -5.31 -19.22 -15.00
C LYS A 76 -6.57 -18.77 -15.73
N THR A 77 -7.53 -19.66 -15.91
CA THR A 77 -8.82 -19.31 -16.53
C THR A 77 -9.53 -18.23 -15.75
N PHE A 78 -9.64 -18.38 -14.42
CA PHE A 78 -10.20 -17.34 -13.55
C PHE A 78 -9.47 -16.01 -13.69
N TYR A 79 -8.15 -16.02 -13.65
CA TYR A 79 -7.33 -14.81 -13.82
C TYR A 79 -7.62 -14.12 -15.17
N HIS A 80 -7.68 -14.86 -16.28
CA HIS A 80 -7.99 -14.29 -17.59
C HIS A 80 -9.42 -13.73 -17.64
N THR A 81 -10.41 -14.45 -17.12
CA THR A 81 -11.80 -13.97 -17.05
C THR A 81 -11.88 -12.63 -16.29
N VAL A 82 -11.23 -12.53 -15.14
CA VAL A 82 -11.21 -11.29 -14.36
C VAL A 82 -10.54 -10.14 -15.13
N ILE A 83 -9.39 -10.40 -15.75
CA ILE A 83 -8.65 -9.37 -16.52
C ILE A 83 -9.48 -8.90 -17.72
N ASP A 84 -10.10 -9.80 -18.45
CA ASP A 84 -10.91 -9.46 -19.62
C ASP A 84 -12.13 -8.61 -19.22
N LEU A 85 -12.79 -8.94 -18.12
CA LEU A 85 -13.89 -8.15 -17.57
C LEU A 85 -13.41 -6.79 -17.03
N MET A 86 -12.27 -6.73 -16.37
CA MET A 86 -11.67 -5.48 -15.93
C MET A 86 -11.33 -4.56 -17.11
N ASN A 87 -10.84 -5.11 -18.20
CA ASN A 87 -10.54 -4.35 -19.42
C ASN A 87 -11.83 -3.86 -20.10
N ALA A 88 -12.87 -4.71 -20.19
CA ALA A 88 -14.15 -4.35 -20.76
C ALA A 88 -14.87 -3.22 -20.00
N THR A 89 -14.70 -3.16 -18.68
CA THR A 89 -15.31 -2.13 -17.80
C THR A 89 -14.40 -0.92 -17.53
N ASN A 90 -13.23 -0.81 -18.17
CA ASN A 90 -12.17 0.16 -17.83
C ASN A 90 -11.71 0.09 -16.36
N ALA A 91 -12.03 -0.99 -15.64
CA ALA A 91 -11.65 -1.18 -14.24
C ALA A 91 -10.12 -1.27 -14.07
N THR A 92 -9.42 -1.78 -15.09
CA THR A 92 -7.96 -1.87 -15.10
C THR A 92 -7.31 -0.49 -14.99
N ALA A 93 -7.78 0.49 -15.77
CA ALA A 93 -7.26 1.85 -15.70
C ALA A 93 -7.54 2.49 -14.34
N ALA A 94 -8.77 2.34 -13.81
CA ALA A 94 -9.14 2.84 -12.49
C ALA A 94 -8.30 2.20 -11.38
N PHE A 95 -8.02 0.89 -11.48
CA PHE A 95 -7.16 0.18 -10.55
C PHE A 95 -5.74 0.75 -10.52
N TRP A 96 -5.09 0.89 -11.68
CA TRP A 96 -3.72 1.40 -11.76
C TRP A 96 -3.61 2.85 -11.29
N VAL A 97 -4.56 3.72 -11.69
CA VAL A 97 -4.61 5.09 -11.19
C VAL A 97 -4.72 5.10 -9.66
N THR A 98 -5.57 4.26 -9.10
CA THR A 98 -5.74 4.16 -7.64
C THR A 98 -4.48 3.67 -6.95
N VAL A 99 -3.81 2.65 -7.49
CA VAL A 99 -2.54 2.15 -6.94
C VAL A 99 -1.48 3.26 -6.91
N VAL A 100 -1.36 4.03 -7.98
CA VAL A 100 -0.41 5.16 -8.05
C VAL A 100 -0.77 6.23 -7.02
N VAL A 101 -2.03 6.62 -6.92
CA VAL A 101 -2.51 7.65 -5.98
C VAL A 101 -2.30 7.21 -4.53
N VAL A 102 -2.70 5.99 -4.20
CA VAL A 102 -2.50 5.40 -2.85
C VAL A 102 -1.02 5.35 -2.49
N SER A 103 -0.20 4.86 -3.40
CA SER A 103 1.24 4.78 -3.21
C SER A 103 1.86 6.16 -2.96
N PHE A 104 1.42 7.18 -3.72
CA PHE A 104 1.85 8.56 -3.54
C PHE A 104 1.51 9.07 -2.13
N PHE A 105 0.27 8.92 -1.68
CA PHE A 105 -0.15 9.43 -0.36
C PHE A 105 0.50 8.69 0.81
N ILE A 106 0.68 7.37 0.71
CA ILE A 106 1.37 6.59 1.74
C ILE A 106 2.84 7.03 1.85
N ARG A 107 3.53 7.20 0.73
CA ARG A 107 4.92 7.68 0.71
C ARG A 107 5.05 9.11 1.21
N LEU A 108 4.10 9.97 0.84
CA LEU A 108 4.05 11.34 1.34
C LEU A 108 3.94 11.34 2.86
N ALA A 109 3.05 10.54 3.43
CA ALA A 109 2.88 10.42 4.88
C ALA A 109 4.14 9.89 5.59
N MET A 110 4.81 8.89 5.01
CA MET A 110 6.08 8.39 5.52
C MET A 110 7.17 9.47 5.49
N SER A 111 7.32 10.13 4.36
CA SER A 111 8.33 11.17 4.16
C SER A 111 8.14 12.37 5.07
N PHE A 112 6.91 12.65 5.47
CA PHE A 112 6.57 13.71 6.42
C PHE A 112 7.17 13.50 7.81
N CYS A 113 7.37 12.25 8.20
CA CYS A 113 7.95 11.90 9.50
C CYS A 113 9.47 12.08 9.55
N TYR A 114 10.19 11.99 8.43
CA TYR A 114 11.66 11.97 8.44
C TYR A 114 12.30 13.22 9.04
N PRO A 115 11.96 14.46 8.63
CA PRO A 115 12.56 15.65 9.22
C PRO A 115 12.22 15.78 10.71
N ALA A 116 10.99 15.41 11.11
CA ALA A 116 10.56 15.48 12.50
C ALA A 116 11.32 14.47 13.37
N ILE A 117 11.57 13.27 12.87
CA ILE A 117 12.37 12.25 13.56
C ILE A 117 13.84 12.72 13.68
N SER A 118 14.39 13.27 12.59
CA SER A 118 15.76 13.81 12.58
C SER A 118 15.93 14.91 13.60
N ASP A 119 14.97 15.84 13.69
CA ASP A 119 14.98 16.94 14.66
C ASP A 119 14.89 16.43 16.11
N VAL A 120 14.03 15.42 16.37
CA VAL A 120 13.94 14.78 17.70
C VAL A 120 15.28 14.12 18.07
N ILE A 121 15.93 13.43 17.15
CA ILE A 121 17.23 12.77 17.40
C ILE A 121 18.31 13.84 17.65
N SER A 122 18.38 14.87 16.83
CA SER A 122 19.34 15.97 16.95
C SER A 122 19.21 16.69 18.29
N ASN A 123 17.97 17.05 18.67
CA ASN A 123 17.71 17.72 19.95
C ASN A 123 18.05 16.82 21.15
N PHE A 124 17.84 15.52 21.03
CA PHE A 124 18.23 14.58 22.06
C PHE A 124 19.75 14.49 22.22
N MET A 125 20.50 14.51 21.11
CA MET A 125 21.96 14.46 21.14
C MET A 125 22.59 15.75 21.67
N SER A 126 21.97 16.91 21.44
CA SER A 126 22.53 18.22 21.78
C SER A 126 22.14 18.74 23.15
N SER A 127 20.91 18.50 23.62
CA SER A 127 20.36 19.21 24.80
C SER A 127 19.63 18.33 25.80
N ASN A 128 19.51 17.02 25.60
CA ASN A 128 18.65 16.11 26.40
C ASN A 128 17.17 16.53 26.48
N MET A 129 16.76 17.59 25.79
CA MET A 129 15.37 18.02 25.69
C MET A 129 14.69 17.27 24.54
N SER A 130 13.64 16.51 24.86
CA SER A 130 12.86 15.82 23.85
C SER A 130 11.53 16.53 23.64
N TYR A 131 11.39 17.23 22.52
CA TYR A 131 10.07 17.65 22.04
C TYR A 131 9.31 16.44 21.48
N GLY A 132 7.99 16.42 21.66
CA GLY A 132 7.16 15.36 21.06
C GLY A 132 7.17 15.43 19.54
N LEU A 133 7.05 14.28 18.88
CA LEU A 133 7.02 14.18 17.40
C LEU A 133 6.01 15.16 16.78
N LEU A 134 4.80 15.22 17.31
CA LEU A 134 3.74 16.10 16.82
C LEU A 134 4.11 17.59 16.96
N SER A 135 4.73 17.98 18.08
CA SER A 135 5.19 19.35 18.30
C SER A 135 6.26 19.75 17.29
N ASN A 136 7.18 18.84 16.96
CA ASN A 136 8.22 19.09 15.94
C ASN A 136 7.65 19.18 14.53
N ILE A 137 6.67 18.32 14.17
CA ILE A 137 5.96 18.42 12.90
C ILE A 137 5.27 19.79 12.77
N LEU A 138 4.54 20.21 13.80
CA LEU A 138 3.82 21.50 13.77
C LEU A 138 4.78 22.69 13.69
N LYS A 139 5.86 22.66 14.47
CA LYS A 139 6.89 23.71 14.48
C LYS A 139 7.59 23.86 13.13
N ASN A 140 7.89 22.75 12.48
CA ASN A 140 8.64 22.68 11.23
C ASN A 140 7.77 22.27 10.03
N PHE A 141 6.45 22.55 10.07
CA PHE A 141 5.48 22.06 9.10
C PHE A 141 5.89 22.34 7.65
N SER A 142 6.28 23.59 7.36
CA SER A 142 6.69 23.98 6.01
C SER A 142 7.91 23.19 5.50
N LEU A 143 8.88 22.93 6.38
CA LEU A 143 10.06 22.13 6.05
C LEU A 143 9.68 20.67 5.80
N CYS A 144 8.88 20.09 6.70
CA CYS A 144 8.39 18.72 6.57
C CYS A 144 7.58 18.53 5.29
N ALA A 145 6.70 19.49 4.96
CA ALA A 145 5.88 19.44 3.74
C ALA A 145 6.72 19.52 2.46
N LYS A 146 7.67 20.46 2.38
CA LYS A 146 8.57 20.58 1.23
C LYS A 146 9.41 19.32 1.06
N TYR A 147 10.04 18.85 2.14
CA TYR A 147 10.84 17.63 2.11
C TYR A 147 10.01 16.43 1.65
N ALA A 148 8.84 16.23 2.27
CA ALA A 148 7.96 15.11 1.96
C ALA A 148 7.55 15.11 0.48
N PHE A 149 7.18 16.27 -0.06
CA PHE A 149 6.77 16.39 -1.46
C PHE A 149 7.91 16.04 -2.42
N PHE A 150 9.07 16.68 -2.27
CA PHE A 150 10.21 16.42 -3.15
C PHE A 150 10.73 14.99 -3.02
N HIS A 151 10.86 14.48 -1.79
CA HIS A 151 11.31 13.11 -1.55
C HIS A 151 10.35 12.08 -2.16
N THR A 152 9.04 12.30 -2.04
CA THR A 152 8.04 11.41 -2.63
C THR A 152 8.13 11.40 -4.15
N ILE A 153 8.25 12.56 -4.80
CA ILE A 153 8.41 12.63 -6.26
C ILE A 153 9.68 11.89 -6.71
N ILE A 154 10.82 12.16 -6.07
CA ILE A 154 12.08 11.52 -6.42
C ILE A 154 11.99 9.99 -6.28
N THR A 155 11.43 9.51 -5.17
CA THR A 155 11.29 8.06 -4.95
C THR A 155 10.34 7.42 -5.94
N MET A 156 9.22 8.06 -6.29
CA MET A 156 8.32 7.52 -7.32
C MET A 156 8.96 7.48 -8.70
N VAL A 157 9.67 8.52 -9.10
CA VAL A 157 10.41 8.53 -10.37
C VAL A 157 11.47 7.44 -10.41
N THR A 158 12.19 7.23 -9.29
CA THR A 158 13.18 6.16 -9.17
C THR A 158 12.54 4.78 -9.32
N ASP A 159 11.40 4.54 -8.68
CA ASP A 159 10.71 3.24 -8.79
C ASP A 159 10.20 2.97 -10.20
N ILE A 160 9.67 4.01 -10.86
CA ILE A 160 9.24 3.90 -12.27
C ILE A 160 10.45 3.58 -13.16
N ALA A 161 11.58 4.25 -12.95
CA ALA A 161 12.80 3.98 -13.71
C ALA A 161 13.32 2.56 -13.47
N ILE A 162 13.29 2.06 -12.22
CA ILE A 162 13.67 0.68 -11.88
C ILE A 162 12.72 -0.31 -12.54
N PHE A 163 11.41 -0.03 -12.51
CA PHE A 163 10.42 -0.89 -13.16
C PHE A 163 10.72 -1.06 -14.66
N PHE A 164 10.95 0.04 -15.38
CA PHE A 164 11.31 -0.01 -16.80
C PHE A 164 12.69 -0.59 -17.09
N ALA A 165 13.61 -0.61 -16.12
CA ALA A 165 14.92 -1.23 -16.30
C ALA A 165 14.89 -2.76 -16.12
N ILE A 166 13.88 -3.29 -15.42
CA ILE A 166 13.72 -4.73 -15.16
C ILE A 166 12.85 -5.40 -16.21
N TYR A 167 11.91 -4.66 -16.83
CA TYR A 167 10.99 -5.14 -17.86
C TYR A 167 11.41 -4.70 -19.26
#